data_dc2522c80e91a7861e53202a72ca2f8e
#
_entry.id   dc2522c80e91a7861e53202a72ca2f8e
#
_cell.length_a   1.000
_cell.length_b   1.000
_cell.length_c   1.000
_cell.angle_alpha   90.00
_cell.angle_beta   90.00
_cell.angle_gamma   90.00
#
_symmetry.space_group_name_H-M   'P 1'
#
loop_
_entity.id
_entity.type
_entity.pdbx_description
1 polymer ?
#
loop_
_entity_poly.entity_id
_entity_poly.type
_entity_poly.pdbx_seq_one_letter_code
_entity_poly.pdbx_strand_id
1 'polypeptide(L)' 'MYLIIVGAGEIGEKLIKLALQNKDDVVVIEKSKERCDEISKKYDAIVINADAREKETLIEAGAENADALIAT' A
#
# COMPACT_ATOMS: atom_id res chain seq x y z
N MET A 1 -1.38 -3.81 -13.19
CA MET A 1 -1.19 -2.38 -12.88
C MET A 1 -0.31 -2.25 -11.64
N TYR A 2 0.33 -1.11 -11.49
CA TYR A 2 1.08 -0.78 -10.29
C TYR A 2 0.23 0.17 -9.44
N LEU A 3 -0.14 -0.26 -8.25
CA LEU A 3 -1.05 0.47 -7.37
C LEU A 3 -0.36 0.84 -6.06
N ILE A 4 -0.59 2.07 -5.60
CA ILE A 4 -0.18 2.49 -4.27
C ILE A 4 -1.46 2.66 -3.45
N ILE A 5 -1.55 1.93 -2.34
CA ILE A 5 -2.69 2.01 -1.43
C ILE A 5 -2.23 2.68 -0.14
N VAL A 6 -2.84 3.81 0.18
CA VAL A 6 -2.56 4.56 1.39
C VAL A 6 -3.58 4.21 2.44
N GLY A 7 -3.11 3.64 3.52
CA GLY A 7 -3.97 3.15 4.60
C GLY A 7 -4.24 1.67 4.47
N ALA A 8 -4.07 0.93 5.56
CA ALA A 8 -4.29 -0.51 5.60
C ALA A 8 -5.25 -0.89 6.71
N GLY A 9 -6.30 -0.10 6.87
CA GLY A 9 -7.42 -0.45 7.71
C GLY A 9 -8.29 -1.49 7.02
N GLU A 10 -9.51 -1.63 7.45
CA GLU A 10 -10.41 -2.67 6.94
C GLU A 10 -10.66 -2.54 5.43
N ILE A 11 -10.93 -1.31 4.98
CA ILE A 11 -11.17 -1.06 3.54
C ILE A 11 -9.89 -1.23 2.74
N GLY A 12 -8.78 -0.69 3.24
CA GLY A 12 -7.49 -0.80 2.57
C GLY A 12 -7.07 -2.25 2.41
N GLU A 13 -7.28 -3.08 3.41
CA GLU A 13 -6.96 -4.50 3.34
C GLU A 13 -7.78 -5.21 2.26
N LYS A 14 -9.08 -4.88 2.14
CA LYS A 14 -9.91 -5.47 1.08
C LYS A 14 -9.41 -5.10 -0.30
N LEU A 15 -8.98 -3.85 -0.48
CA LEU A 15 -8.42 -3.40 -1.75
C LEU A 15 -7.11 -4.10 -2.08
N ILE A 16 -6.24 -4.29 -1.09
CA ILE A 16 -4.99 -5.04 -1.26
C ILE A 16 -5.29 -6.44 -1.76
N LYS A 17 -6.22 -7.12 -1.10
CA LYS A 17 -6.61 -8.48 -1.47
C LYS A 17 -7.11 -8.56 -2.90
N LEU A 18 -8.02 -7.65 -3.29
CA LEU A 18 -8.58 -7.63 -4.63
C LEU A 18 -7.51 -7.35 -5.68
N ALA A 19 -6.63 -6.38 -5.41
CA ALA A 19 -5.56 -6.03 -6.34
C ALA A 19 -4.61 -7.20 -6.56
N LEU A 20 -4.23 -7.90 -5.51
CA LEU A 20 -3.35 -9.06 -5.62
C LEU A 20 -4.03 -10.23 -6.35
N GLN A 21 -5.32 -10.42 -6.14
CA GLN A 21 -6.09 -11.43 -6.88
C GLN A 21 -6.12 -11.11 -8.37
N ASN A 22 -6.11 -9.83 -8.71
CA ASN A 22 -6.06 -9.36 -10.09
C ASN A 22 -4.64 -9.33 -10.65
N LYS A 23 -3.67 -9.79 -9.87
CA LYS A 23 -2.24 -9.83 -10.24
C LYS A 23 -1.62 -8.44 -10.45
N ASP A 24 -2.13 -7.45 -9.77
CA ASP A 24 -1.53 -6.12 -9.76
C ASP A 24 -0.33 -6.10 -8.81
N ASP A 25 0.61 -5.20 -9.07
CA ASP A 25 1.71 -4.92 -8.16
C ASP A 25 1.22 -3.90 -7.14
N VAL A 26 1.38 -4.19 -5.86
CA VAL A 26 0.81 -3.37 -4.79
C VAL A 26 1.89 -2.89 -3.83
N VAL A 27 1.92 -1.59 -3.60
CA VAL A 27 2.70 -0.97 -2.54
C VAL A 27 1.71 -0.35 -1.56
N VAL A 28 1.89 -0.63 -0.28
CA VAL A 28 1.01 -0.12 0.78
C VAL A 28 1.80 0.85 1.64
N ILE A 29 1.22 2.01 1.91
CA ILE A 29 1.79 2.98 2.85
C ILE A 29 0.87 3.03 4.05
N GLU A 30 1.39 2.69 5.23
CA GLU A 30 0.61 2.61 6.46
C GLU A 30 1.41 3.17 7.64
N LYS A 31 0.77 4.01 8.45
CA LYS A 31 1.42 4.63 9.59
C LYS A 31 1.57 3.69 10.79
N SER A 32 0.63 2.79 10.98
CA SER A 32 0.65 1.85 12.11
C SER A 32 1.62 0.72 11.85
N LYS A 33 2.64 0.60 12.68
CA LYS A 33 3.59 -0.50 12.57
C LYS A 33 2.91 -1.85 12.74
N GLU A 34 1.95 -1.95 13.65
CA GLU A 34 1.21 -3.20 13.87
C GLU A 34 0.45 -3.63 12.62
N ARG A 35 -0.21 -2.69 11.95
CA ARG A 35 -0.92 -3.00 10.72
C ARG A 35 0.03 -3.38 9.59
N CYS A 36 1.18 -2.70 9.52
CA CYS A 36 2.21 -3.08 8.53
C CYS A 36 2.64 -4.52 8.72
N ASP A 37 2.89 -4.93 9.97
CA ASP A 37 3.30 -6.30 10.28
C ASP A 37 2.20 -7.30 9.92
N GLU A 38 0.95 -7.00 10.24
CA GLU A 38 -0.18 -7.87 9.90
C GLU A 38 -0.33 -8.05 8.39
N ILE A 39 -0.29 -6.95 7.66
CA ILE A 39 -0.44 -6.98 6.20
C ILE A 39 0.72 -7.72 5.53
N SER A 40 1.95 -7.47 6.01
CA SER A 40 3.13 -8.13 5.46
C SER A 40 3.10 -9.64 5.63
N LYS A 41 2.49 -10.12 6.71
CA LYS A 41 2.36 -11.57 6.97
C LYS A 41 1.30 -12.23 6.10
N LYS A 42 0.27 -11.48 5.72
CA LYS A 42 -0.88 -12.04 4.99
C LYS A 42 -0.76 -11.94 3.48
N TYR A 43 -0.09 -10.90 2.99
CA TYR A 43 -0.13 -10.56 1.57
C TYR A 43 1.26 -10.36 1.00
N ASP A 44 1.40 -10.69 -0.27
CA ASP A 44 2.63 -10.47 -1.02
C ASP A 44 2.61 -9.06 -1.63
N ALA A 45 2.68 -8.07 -0.75
CA ALA A 45 2.72 -6.66 -1.11
C ALA A 45 3.93 -6.02 -0.45
N ILE A 46 4.43 -4.96 -1.05
CA ILE A 46 5.48 -4.15 -0.42
C ILE A 46 4.78 -3.20 0.56
N VAL A 47 5.18 -3.25 1.83
CA VAL A 47 4.58 -2.41 2.86
C VAL A 47 5.60 -1.42 3.39
N ILE A 48 5.24 -0.14 3.35
CA ILE A 48 6.07 0.94 3.84
C ILE A 48 5.41 1.51 5.10
N ASN A 49 6.11 1.45 6.23
CA ASN A 49 5.63 2.02 7.48
C ASN A 49 6.04 3.49 7.54
N ALA A 50 5.16 4.35 7.05
CA ALA A 50 5.43 5.77 6.95
C ALA A 50 4.14 6.56 6.80
N ASP A 51 4.27 7.88 6.83
CA ASP A 51 3.16 8.81 6.63
C ASP A 51 3.16 9.25 5.16
N ALA A 52 2.07 8.97 4.45
CA ALA A 52 1.93 9.33 3.04
C ALA A 52 1.88 10.83 2.79
N ARG A 53 1.70 11.65 3.83
CA ARG A 53 1.76 13.11 3.69
C ARG A 53 3.20 13.60 3.46
N GLU A 54 4.18 12.79 3.78
CA GLU A 54 5.58 13.12 3.55
C GLU A 54 5.94 12.85 2.09
N LYS A 55 6.52 13.86 1.44
CA LYS A 55 6.88 13.78 0.02
C LYS A 55 7.84 12.62 -0.25
N GLU A 56 8.83 12.44 0.62
CA GLU A 56 9.81 11.37 0.47
C GLU A 56 9.17 9.99 0.47
N THR A 57 8.10 9.81 1.26
CA THR A 57 7.38 8.54 1.31
C THR A 57 6.79 8.18 -0.05
N LEU A 58 6.17 9.17 -0.70
CA LEU A 58 5.57 8.96 -2.02
C LEU A 58 6.63 8.67 -3.07
N ILE A 59 7.77 9.36 -2.99
CA ILE A 59 8.89 9.12 -3.91
C ILE A 59 9.43 7.70 -3.73
N GLU A 60 9.65 7.26 -2.49
CA GLU A 60 10.12 5.91 -2.20
C GLU A 60 9.14 4.85 -2.69
N ALA A 61 7.85 5.13 -2.59
CA ALA A 61 6.83 4.21 -3.08
C ALA A 61 6.76 4.16 -4.61
N GLY A 62 7.44 5.05 -5.30
CA GLY A 62 7.45 5.08 -6.75
C GLY A 62 6.20 5.72 -7.35
N ALA A 63 5.66 6.77 -6.71
CA ALA A 63 4.43 7.42 -7.12
C ALA A 63 4.45 7.88 -8.58
N GLU A 64 5.60 8.28 -9.10
CA GLU A 64 5.73 8.70 -10.50
C GLU A 64 5.34 7.61 -11.49
N ASN A 65 5.56 6.35 -11.13
CA ASN A 65 5.33 5.21 -12.00
C ASN A 65 4.05 4.46 -11.69
N ALA A 66 3.31 4.88 -10.67
CA ALA A 66 2.09 4.19 -10.28
C ALA A 66 0.96 4.49 -11.27
N ASP A 67 0.18 3.47 -11.57
CA ASP A 67 -1.02 3.62 -12.39
C ASP A 67 -2.14 4.30 -11.61
N ALA A 68 -2.20 4.08 -10.30
CA ALA A 68 -3.18 4.72 -9.44
C ALA A 68 -2.67 4.79 -8.00
N LEU A 69 -3.14 5.80 -7.28
CA LEU A 69 -2.93 5.95 -5.85
C LEU A 69 -4.30 6.04 -5.20
N ILE A 70 -4.58 5.14 -4.28
CA ILE A 70 -5.88 5.03 -3.63
C ILE A 70 -5.71 5.32 -2.15
N ALA A 71 -6.34 6.39 -1.68
CA ALA A 71 -6.33 6.75 -0.26
C ALA A 71 -7.57 6.20 0.43
N THR A 72 -7.35 5.47 1.53
CA THR A 72 -8.45 4.86 2.29
C THR A 72 -8.54 5.37 3.71
#